data_bb4875f874d329c36f4fdae26f0d8297
#
_entry.id   bb4875f874d329c36f4fdae26f0d8297
#
_cell.length_a   1.000
_cell.length_b   1.000
_cell.length_c   1.000
_cell.angle_alpha   90.00
_cell.angle_beta   90.00
_cell.angle_gamma   90.00
#
_symmetry.space_group_name_H-M   'P 1'
#
loop_
_entity.id
_entity.type
_entity.pdbx_description
1 polymer ?
#
loop_
_entity_poly.entity_id
_entity_poly.type
_entity_poly.pdbx_seq_one_letter_code
_entity_poly.pdbx_strand_id
1 'polypeptide(L)'
;SELQSTEGGQETTTEHFVIQQQENAMTIMNKIADIDTLAVEKTKRLLTIDQLARVGKMVHEAKYIDFYAFDMNIHLARYGCSQFFHCDKVANTYAEDNIQRMMALQNNENHLSIMISHTGNNKKLVELVRDLHRAKAKTILITSQGKSRMKAYVDEVLLTPRTLTECGSIRMEGLWTVAFSAATKYLLDVMFAMEFSAGYDENIKLS
;
A
#
# COMPACT_ATOMS: atom_id res chain seq x y z
N SER A 1 30.07 -41.42 15.24
CA SER A 1 28.62 -41.18 15.16
C SER A 1 28.39 -39.73 14.79
N GLU A 2 27.97 -39.56 13.56
CA GLU A 2 27.74 -38.31 12.87
C GLU A 2 26.43 -37.71 13.33
N LEU A 3 26.48 -36.47 13.81
CA LEU A 3 25.32 -35.62 13.96
C LEU A 3 25.15 -34.84 12.65
N GLN A 4 24.25 -35.31 11.80
CA GLN A 4 23.75 -34.56 10.66
C GLN A 4 22.78 -33.51 11.17
N SER A 5 23.20 -32.25 11.12
CA SER A 5 22.35 -31.09 11.21
C SER A 5 21.54 -30.95 9.91
N THR A 6 20.30 -31.35 9.94
CA THR A 6 19.33 -31.05 8.88
C THR A 6 18.83 -29.61 9.04
N GLU A 7 19.50 -28.65 8.40
CA GLU A 7 18.90 -27.37 8.06
C GLU A 7 17.91 -27.60 6.93
N GLY A 8 16.66 -27.84 7.30
CA GLY A 8 15.53 -27.88 6.38
C GLY A 8 15.12 -26.47 5.99
N GLY A 9 15.82 -25.86 5.03
CA GLY A 9 15.27 -24.74 4.26
C GLY A 9 14.06 -25.26 3.48
N GLN A 10 12.86 -25.01 3.97
CA GLN A 10 11.65 -25.24 3.19
C GLN A 10 11.69 -24.34 1.95
N GLU A 11 12.03 -24.94 0.80
CA GLU A 11 11.69 -24.35 -0.51
C GLU A 11 10.17 -24.20 -0.53
N THR A 12 9.68 -23.00 -0.32
CA THR A 12 8.27 -22.65 -0.46
C THR A 12 7.93 -22.83 -1.94
N THR A 13 7.41 -24.00 -2.28
CA THR A 13 7.01 -24.31 -3.64
C THR A 13 5.83 -23.42 -4.03
N THR A 14 5.73 -23.13 -5.28
CA THR A 14 4.68 -22.32 -5.89
C THR A 14 3.27 -22.79 -5.56
N GLU A 15 3.08 -24.08 -5.39
CA GLU A 15 1.82 -24.72 -5.00
C GLU A 15 1.32 -24.29 -3.62
N HIS A 16 2.22 -23.84 -2.73
CA HIS A 16 1.85 -23.38 -1.39
C HIS A 16 0.92 -22.14 -1.41
N PHE A 17 0.99 -21.30 -2.45
CA PHE A 17 0.21 -20.07 -2.54
C PHE A 17 -1.04 -20.20 -3.44
N VAL A 18 -1.41 -21.38 -3.84
CA VAL A 18 -2.61 -21.66 -4.62
C VAL A 18 -3.62 -22.39 -3.73
N ILE A 19 -4.84 -21.86 -3.64
CA ILE A 19 -5.94 -22.56 -2.98
C ILE A 19 -6.43 -23.67 -3.91
N GLN A 20 -6.42 -24.90 -3.40
CA GLN A 20 -6.86 -26.07 -4.14
C GLN A 20 -8.32 -26.41 -3.83
N GLN A 21 -8.94 -27.19 -4.73
CA GLN A 21 -10.30 -27.65 -4.50
C GLN A 21 -10.37 -28.54 -3.26
N GLN A 22 -11.36 -28.30 -2.38
CA GLN A 22 -11.60 -29.08 -1.13
C GLN A 22 -10.41 -29.10 -0.16
N GLU A 23 -9.58 -28.08 -0.17
CA GLU A 23 -8.50 -27.93 0.79
C GLU A 23 -9.05 -27.78 2.21
N ASN A 24 -8.41 -28.40 3.21
CA ASN A 24 -8.89 -28.30 4.59
C ASN A 24 -8.64 -26.90 5.19
N ALA A 25 -9.48 -26.53 6.16
CA ALA A 25 -9.46 -25.19 6.75
C ALA A 25 -8.12 -24.84 7.43
N MET A 26 -7.43 -25.79 8.04
CA MET A 26 -6.13 -25.56 8.69
C MET A 26 -5.06 -25.18 7.64
N THR A 27 -5.03 -25.89 6.53
CA THR A 27 -4.11 -25.57 5.43
C THR A 27 -4.39 -24.19 4.83
N ILE A 28 -5.67 -23.84 4.61
CA ILE A 28 -6.07 -22.51 4.13
C ILE A 28 -5.63 -21.44 5.11
N MET A 29 -5.87 -21.63 6.41
CA MET A 29 -5.49 -20.68 7.46
C MET A 29 -3.98 -20.41 7.45
N ASN A 30 -3.16 -21.47 7.37
CA ASN A 30 -1.71 -21.32 7.30
C ASN A 30 -1.26 -20.61 6.02
N LYS A 31 -1.83 -20.95 4.87
CA LYS A 31 -1.53 -20.28 3.60
C LYS A 31 -1.80 -18.77 3.65
N ILE A 32 -2.93 -18.35 4.22
CA ILE A 32 -3.25 -16.94 4.36
C ILE A 32 -2.25 -16.23 5.28
N ALA A 33 -1.91 -16.83 6.43
CA ALA A 33 -0.91 -16.28 7.35
C ALA A 33 0.47 -16.11 6.68
N ASP A 34 0.90 -17.09 5.88
CA ASP A 34 2.16 -17.04 5.14
C ASP A 34 2.13 -15.97 4.04
N ILE A 35 1.01 -15.84 3.33
CA ILE A 35 0.81 -14.79 2.31
C ILE A 35 0.96 -13.40 2.94
N ASP A 36 0.26 -13.14 4.05
CA ASP A 36 0.31 -11.86 4.74
C ASP A 36 1.72 -11.56 5.25
N THR A 37 2.36 -12.52 5.89
CA THR A 37 3.73 -12.40 6.40
C THR A 37 4.72 -12.07 5.28
N LEU A 38 4.69 -12.82 4.19
CA LEU A 38 5.60 -12.60 3.06
C LEU A 38 5.33 -11.30 2.33
N ALA A 39 4.05 -10.90 2.20
CA ALA A 39 3.69 -9.62 1.60
C ALA A 39 4.29 -8.45 2.40
N VAL A 40 4.20 -8.48 3.72
CA VAL A 40 4.79 -7.47 4.62
C VAL A 40 6.32 -7.50 4.55
N GLU A 41 6.95 -8.65 4.71
CA GLU A 41 8.41 -8.78 4.69
C GLU A 41 9.03 -8.32 3.36
N LYS A 42 8.42 -8.69 2.24
CA LYS A 42 8.88 -8.24 0.93
C LYS A 42 8.65 -6.74 0.72
N THR A 43 7.53 -6.20 1.18
CA THR A 43 7.28 -4.76 1.13
C THR A 43 8.35 -4.00 1.91
N LYS A 44 8.64 -4.44 3.14
CA LYS A 44 9.69 -3.85 3.98
C LYS A 44 11.05 -3.79 3.27
N ARG A 45 11.42 -4.85 2.52
CA ARG A 45 12.69 -4.89 1.75
C ARG A 45 12.71 -3.96 0.54
N LEU A 46 11.56 -3.54 0.03
CA LEU A 46 11.46 -2.58 -1.08
C LEU A 46 11.59 -1.13 -0.63
N LEU A 47 11.48 -0.85 0.67
CA LEU A 47 11.59 0.48 1.24
C LEU A 47 13.04 0.83 1.58
N THR A 48 13.40 2.10 1.40
CA THR A 48 14.66 2.65 1.88
C THR A 48 14.42 3.69 2.98
N ILE A 49 15.40 3.88 3.85
CA ILE A 49 15.31 4.89 4.93
C ILE A 49 15.11 6.29 4.33
N ASP A 50 15.82 6.62 3.26
CA ASP A 50 15.69 7.92 2.59
C ASP A 50 14.28 8.12 2.01
N GLN A 51 13.70 7.07 1.43
CA GLN A 51 12.32 7.12 0.94
C GLN A 51 11.32 7.33 2.08
N LEU A 52 11.48 6.61 3.19
CA LEU A 52 10.64 6.78 4.37
C LEU A 52 10.77 8.19 4.94
N ALA A 53 11.98 8.76 4.98
CA ALA A 53 12.19 10.14 5.44
C ALA A 53 11.45 11.16 4.55
N ARG A 54 11.49 11.00 3.21
CA ARG A 54 10.75 11.88 2.29
C ARG A 54 9.24 11.73 2.46
N VAL A 55 8.74 10.49 2.50
CA VAL A 55 7.31 10.20 2.71
C VAL A 55 6.84 10.74 4.05
N GLY A 56 7.59 10.51 5.14
CA GLY A 56 7.27 11.04 6.45
C GLY A 56 7.17 12.57 6.48
N LYS A 57 8.11 13.24 5.79
CA LYS A 57 8.06 14.70 5.63
C LYS A 57 6.80 15.15 4.88
N MET A 58 6.45 14.48 3.77
CA MET A 58 5.24 14.81 2.99
C MET A 58 3.97 14.65 3.81
N VAL A 59 3.88 13.58 4.62
CA VAL A 59 2.75 13.34 5.54
C VAL A 59 2.70 14.41 6.62
N HIS A 60 3.84 14.73 7.23
CA HIS A 60 3.92 15.70 8.32
C HIS A 60 3.52 17.12 7.88
N GLU A 61 3.97 17.57 6.72
CA GLU A 61 3.68 18.88 6.16
C GLU A 61 2.22 19.03 5.67
N ALA A 62 1.54 17.91 5.36
CA ALA A 62 0.17 17.92 4.88
C ALA A 62 -0.82 18.20 6.02
N LYS A 63 -1.78 19.10 5.78
CA LYS A 63 -2.96 19.28 6.60
C LYS A 63 -4.10 18.34 6.17
N TYR A 64 -4.22 18.14 4.88
CA TYR A 64 -5.24 17.30 4.26
C TYR A 64 -4.59 16.12 3.54
N ILE A 65 -5.13 14.92 3.76
CA ILE A 65 -4.68 13.70 3.08
C ILE A 65 -5.86 13.17 2.27
N ASP A 66 -5.72 13.19 0.95
CA ASP A 66 -6.76 12.70 0.04
C ASP A 66 -6.34 11.37 -0.57
N PHE A 67 -7.13 10.34 -0.28
CA PHE A 67 -6.93 9.01 -0.83
C PHE A 67 -7.76 8.82 -2.10
N TYR A 68 -7.10 8.39 -3.17
CA TYR A 68 -7.71 8.09 -4.45
C TYR A 68 -7.53 6.62 -4.80
N ALA A 69 -8.62 5.91 -4.89
CA ALA A 69 -8.65 4.49 -5.19
C ALA A 69 -9.95 4.12 -5.89
N PHE A 70 -9.93 3.03 -6.65
CA PHE A 70 -11.10 2.50 -7.34
C PHE A 70 -11.32 1.04 -6.99
N ASP A 71 -12.55 0.59 -7.20
CA ASP A 71 -12.97 -0.79 -6.99
C ASP A 71 -12.64 -1.28 -5.56
N MET A 72 -12.03 -2.44 -5.45
CA MET A 72 -11.67 -3.05 -4.16
C MET A 72 -10.71 -2.19 -3.33
N ASN A 73 -9.89 -1.37 -3.95
CA ASN A 73 -8.89 -0.57 -3.24
C ASN A 73 -9.48 0.59 -2.43
N ILE A 74 -10.75 0.94 -2.66
CA ILE A 74 -11.44 1.98 -1.88
C ILE A 74 -11.52 1.63 -0.39
N HIS A 75 -11.54 0.34 -0.05
CA HIS A 75 -11.55 -0.10 1.35
C HIS A 75 -10.22 0.20 2.05
N LEU A 76 -9.10 0.07 1.33
CA LEU A 76 -7.77 0.43 1.82
C LEU A 76 -7.64 1.95 2.01
N ALA A 77 -8.21 2.73 1.10
CA ALA A 77 -8.28 4.18 1.23
C ALA A 77 -9.08 4.59 2.49
N ARG A 78 -10.24 3.98 2.73
CA ARG A 78 -11.04 4.20 3.95
C ARG A 78 -10.29 3.82 5.22
N TYR A 79 -9.55 2.71 5.19
CA TYR A 79 -8.69 2.31 6.29
C TYR A 79 -7.63 3.39 6.58
N GLY A 80 -6.95 3.91 5.56
CA GLY A 80 -5.99 5.00 5.69
C GLY A 80 -6.62 6.25 6.33
N CYS A 81 -7.82 6.66 5.88
CA CYS A 81 -8.55 7.77 6.49
C CYS A 81 -8.76 7.57 7.99
N SER A 82 -9.18 6.36 8.41
CA SER A 82 -9.41 6.04 9.82
C SER A 82 -8.14 6.15 10.66
N GLN A 83 -6.99 5.74 10.11
CA GLN A 83 -5.71 5.80 10.83
C GLN A 83 -5.27 7.25 11.04
N PHE A 84 -5.29 8.06 10.00
CA PHE A 84 -4.81 9.45 10.08
C PHE A 84 -5.71 10.38 10.90
N PHE A 85 -6.94 9.97 11.18
CA PHE A 85 -7.81 10.68 12.13
C PHE A 85 -7.17 10.82 13.51
N HIS A 86 -6.37 9.83 13.94
CA HIS A 86 -5.66 9.85 15.23
C HIS A 86 -4.39 10.73 15.23
N CYS A 87 -4.07 11.40 14.13
CA CYS A 87 -2.90 12.28 13.99
C CYS A 87 -3.29 13.74 13.68
N ASP A 88 -4.50 14.15 14.04
CA ASP A 88 -5.02 15.50 13.73
C ASP A 88 -4.93 15.87 12.23
N LYS A 89 -5.00 14.87 11.36
CA LYS A 89 -5.04 15.06 9.90
C LYS A 89 -6.47 14.94 9.39
N VAL A 90 -6.86 15.83 8.50
CA VAL A 90 -8.14 15.69 7.78
C VAL A 90 -7.92 14.75 6.61
N ALA A 91 -8.32 13.50 6.77
CA ALA A 91 -8.15 12.48 5.72
C ALA A 91 -9.48 12.14 5.05
N ASN A 92 -9.50 12.15 3.71
CA ASN A 92 -10.70 11.93 2.91
C ASN A 92 -10.49 10.87 1.84
N THR A 93 -11.57 10.20 1.48
CA THR A 93 -11.67 9.38 0.27
C THR A 93 -13.07 9.47 -0.30
N TYR A 94 -13.19 9.35 -1.61
CA TYR A 94 -14.43 9.53 -2.34
C TYR A 94 -14.73 8.29 -3.17
N ALA A 95 -15.96 7.82 -3.14
CA ALA A 95 -16.36 6.61 -3.86
C ALA A 95 -16.64 6.89 -5.34
N GLU A 96 -17.15 8.07 -5.67
CA GLU A 96 -17.56 8.45 -7.02
C GLU A 96 -16.38 9.03 -7.81
N ASP A 97 -16.17 8.52 -9.02
CA ASP A 97 -15.06 8.90 -9.90
C ASP A 97 -15.00 10.40 -10.21
N ASN A 98 -16.17 11.00 -10.50
CA ASN A 98 -16.28 12.42 -10.80
C ASN A 98 -15.95 13.28 -9.59
N ILE A 99 -16.35 12.86 -8.39
CA ILE A 99 -16.03 13.56 -7.15
C ILE A 99 -14.52 13.49 -6.89
N GLN A 100 -13.90 12.32 -7.05
CA GLN A 100 -12.45 12.18 -6.91
C GLN A 100 -11.71 13.19 -7.80
N ARG A 101 -12.11 13.31 -9.08
CA ARG A 101 -11.47 14.24 -10.00
C ARG A 101 -11.73 15.71 -9.64
N MET A 102 -12.95 16.06 -9.22
CA MET A 102 -13.27 17.41 -8.78
C MET A 102 -12.44 17.81 -7.58
N MET A 103 -12.28 16.93 -6.61
CA MET A 103 -11.47 17.17 -5.42
C MET A 103 -9.99 17.31 -5.76
N ALA A 104 -9.46 16.45 -6.65
CA ALA A 104 -8.08 16.54 -7.11
C ALA A 104 -7.74 17.89 -7.77
N LEU A 105 -8.69 18.49 -8.49
CA LEU A 105 -8.52 19.81 -9.11
C LEU A 105 -8.50 20.97 -8.10
N GLN A 106 -8.97 20.75 -6.88
CA GLN A 106 -8.96 21.73 -5.78
C GLN A 106 -7.75 21.58 -4.85
N ASN A 107 -6.93 20.55 -5.05
CA ASN A 107 -5.75 20.32 -4.23
C ASN A 107 -4.74 21.46 -4.38
N ASN A 108 -4.02 21.72 -3.29
CA ASN A 108 -2.99 22.73 -3.18
C ASN A 108 -1.83 22.21 -2.33
N GLU A 109 -0.90 23.07 -1.97
CA GLU A 109 0.32 22.75 -1.20
C GLU A 109 0.06 22.13 0.20
N ASN A 110 -1.15 22.31 0.76
CA ASN A 110 -1.53 21.74 2.05
C ASN A 110 -2.10 20.32 1.93
N HIS A 111 -2.25 19.82 0.71
CA HIS A 111 -2.79 18.50 0.42
C HIS A 111 -1.69 17.50 0.06
N LEU A 112 -1.83 16.29 0.59
CA LEU A 112 -1.11 15.11 0.15
C LEU A 112 -2.10 14.16 -0.50
N SER A 113 -1.86 13.83 -1.76
CA SER A 113 -2.69 12.89 -2.53
C SER A 113 -2.04 11.51 -2.56
N ILE A 114 -2.72 10.50 -2.02
CA ILE A 114 -2.23 9.12 -1.99
C ILE A 114 -3.11 8.26 -2.91
N MET A 115 -2.51 7.75 -3.99
CA MET A 115 -3.16 6.86 -4.92
C MET A 115 -2.86 5.40 -4.56
N ILE A 116 -3.90 4.55 -4.55
CA ILE A 116 -3.77 3.11 -4.31
C ILE A 116 -4.23 2.35 -5.56
N SER A 117 -3.30 1.68 -6.23
CA SER A 117 -3.59 0.95 -7.46
C SER A 117 -2.65 -0.23 -7.67
N HIS A 118 -3.14 -1.45 -7.53
CA HIS A 118 -2.34 -2.66 -7.73
C HIS A 118 -1.58 -2.66 -9.05
N THR A 119 -2.27 -2.41 -10.17
CA THR A 119 -1.66 -2.42 -11.51
C THR A 119 -0.96 -1.12 -11.88
N GLY A 120 -1.26 -0.03 -11.19
CA GLY A 120 -0.76 1.30 -11.54
C GLY A 120 -1.19 1.80 -12.92
N ASN A 121 -2.20 1.18 -13.55
CA ASN A 121 -2.61 1.46 -14.93
C ASN A 121 -4.11 1.73 -15.09
N ASN A 122 -4.86 1.89 -13.99
CA ASN A 122 -6.26 2.29 -14.05
C ASN A 122 -6.38 3.63 -14.79
N LYS A 123 -7.15 3.67 -15.89
CA LYS A 123 -7.23 4.85 -16.77
C LYS A 123 -7.70 6.10 -16.04
N LYS A 124 -8.70 5.96 -15.15
CA LYS A 124 -9.25 7.07 -14.38
C LYS A 124 -8.22 7.65 -13.42
N LEU A 125 -7.46 6.79 -12.71
CA LEU A 125 -6.37 7.23 -11.85
C LEU A 125 -5.22 7.87 -12.62
N VAL A 126 -4.89 7.38 -13.81
CA VAL A 126 -3.86 8.01 -14.67
C VAL A 126 -4.25 9.43 -15.06
N GLU A 127 -5.53 9.67 -15.41
CA GLU A 127 -6.03 11.00 -15.72
C GLU A 127 -6.00 11.92 -14.48
N LEU A 128 -6.48 11.41 -13.35
CA LEU A 128 -6.49 12.13 -12.07
C LEU A 128 -5.06 12.53 -11.64
N VAL A 129 -4.11 11.61 -11.73
CA VAL A 129 -2.70 11.88 -11.38
C VAL A 129 -2.08 12.97 -12.27
N ARG A 130 -2.44 13.00 -13.55
CA ARG A 130 -1.99 14.08 -14.46
C ARG A 130 -2.55 15.44 -14.05
N ASP A 131 -3.81 15.48 -13.60
CA ASP A 131 -4.43 16.70 -13.11
C ASP A 131 -3.75 17.16 -11.81
N LEU A 132 -3.47 16.26 -10.87
CA LEU A 132 -2.70 16.53 -9.65
C LEU A 132 -1.28 17.04 -9.96
N HIS A 133 -0.59 16.43 -10.91
CA HIS A 133 0.73 16.85 -11.34
C HIS A 133 0.73 18.28 -11.91
N ARG A 134 -0.27 18.62 -12.73
CA ARG A 134 -0.45 19.99 -13.26
C ARG A 134 -0.71 20.99 -12.15
N ALA A 135 -1.48 20.59 -11.12
CA ALA A 135 -1.76 21.41 -9.94
C ALA A 135 -0.57 21.51 -8.96
N LYS A 136 0.55 20.81 -9.23
CA LYS A 136 1.73 20.71 -8.36
C LYS A 136 1.40 20.17 -6.96
N ALA A 137 0.36 19.35 -6.86
CA ALA A 137 -0.01 18.67 -5.62
C ALA A 137 1.07 17.66 -5.23
N LYS A 138 1.29 17.48 -3.93
CA LYS A 138 2.17 16.42 -3.40
C LYS A 138 1.49 15.07 -3.57
N THR A 139 2.24 14.08 -4.07
CA THR A 139 1.65 12.83 -4.53
C THR A 139 2.47 11.59 -4.15
N ILE A 140 1.78 10.56 -3.65
CA ILE A 140 2.35 9.23 -3.38
C ILE A 140 1.50 8.19 -4.12
N LEU A 141 2.15 7.27 -4.80
CA LEU A 141 1.50 6.11 -5.43
C LEU A 141 1.90 4.83 -4.70
N ILE A 142 0.92 4.05 -4.25
CA ILE A 142 1.10 2.68 -3.75
C ILE A 142 0.71 1.71 -4.86
N THR A 143 1.65 0.87 -5.32
CA THR A 143 1.42 -0.05 -6.44
C THR A 143 2.36 -1.24 -6.44
N SER A 144 1.96 -2.35 -7.07
CA SER A 144 2.85 -3.50 -7.33
C SER A 144 3.64 -3.36 -8.65
N GLN A 145 3.43 -2.29 -9.41
CA GLN A 145 4.03 -2.12 -10.75
C GLN A 145 5.06 -1.00 -10.78
N GLY A 146 6.35 -1.38 -10.75
CA GLY A 146 7.45 -0.43 -10.88
C GLY A 146 7.50 0.32 -12.23
N LYS A 147 6.81 -0.17 -13.26
CA LYS A 147 6.68 0.46 -14.59
C LYS A 147 5.27 1.03 -14.82
N SER A 148 4.63 1.51 -13.78
CA SER A 148 3.32 2.16 -13.87
C SER A 148 3.36 3.42 -14.73
N ARG A 149 2.27 3.67 -15.50
CA ARG A 149 2.09 4.93 -16.25
C ARG A 149 1.99 6.16 -15.35
N MET A 150 1.59 5.98 -14.10
CA MET A 150 1.48 7.07 -13.12
C MET A 150 2.83 7.50 -12.56
N LYS A 151 3.85 6.63 -12.61
CA LYS A 151 5.18 6.91 -12.02
C LYS A 151 5.81 8.23 -12.48
N ALA A 152 5.58 8.62 -13.73
CA ALA A 152 6.15 9.86 -14.28
C ALA A 152 5.48 11.15 -13.76
N TYR A 153 4.38 11.01 -13.02
CA TYR A 153 3.54 12.13 -12.57
C TYR A 153 3.40 12.21 -11.05
N VAL A 154 4.08 11.34 -10.31
CA VAL A 154 4.03 11.31 -8.84
C VAL A 154 5.38 11.59 -8.23
N ASP A 155 5.41 12.16 -7.02
CA ASP A 155 6.64 12.48 -6.32
C ASP A 155 7.30 11.25 -5.73
N GLU A 156 6.50 10.33 -5.13
CA GLU A 156 7.00 9.09 -4.53
C GLU A 156 6.18 7.87 -4.98
N VAL A 157 6.87 6.74 -5.12
CA VAL A 157 6.23 5.45 -5.44
C VAL A 157 6.61 4.44 -4.38
N LEU A 158 5.63 4.02 -3.58
CA LEU A 158 5.78 2.94 -2.62
C LEU A 158 5.39 1.62 -3.30
N LEU A 159 6.38 0.75 -3.47
CA LEU A 159 6.19 -0.54 -4.13
C LEU A 159 5.74 -1.60 -3.13
N THR A 160 4.74 -2.38 -3.53
CA THR A 160 4.39 -3.65 -2.93
C THR A 160 4.92 -4.81 -3.77
N PRO A 161 5.10 -6.01 -3.22
CA PRO A 161 5.63 -7.13 -4.00
C PRO A 161 4.69 -7.49 -5.16
N ARG A 162 5.28 -7.74 -6.31
CA ARG A 162 4.55 -8.20 -7.49
C ARG A 162 4.29 -9.70 -7.44
N THR A 163 5.18 -10.44 -6.81
CA THR A 163 5.11 -11.89 -6.62
C THR A 163 5.59 -12.23 -5.21
N LEU A 164 5.04 -13.26 -4.62
CA LEU A 164 5.50 -13.76 -3.32
C LEU A 164 6.58 -14.84 -3.45
N THR A 165 6.74 -15.44 -4.63
CA THR A 165 7.75 -16.45 -4.93
C THR A 165 8.78 -15.90 -5.92
N GLU A 166 9.99 -16.46 -5.91
CA GLU A 166 11.05 -16.12 -6.87
C GLU A 166 10.82 -16.73 -8.25
N CYS A 167 10.04 -17.80 -8.30
CA CYS A 167 9.65 -18.46 -9.53
C CYS A 167 8.59 -17.60 -10.25
N GLY A 168 9.06 -16.71 -11.14
CA GLY A 168 8.24 -15.71 -11.82
C GLY A 168 7.01 -16.30 -12.48
N SER A 169 5.91 -15.56 -12.43
CA SER A 169 4.67 -15.73 -13.20
C SER A 169 3.60 -16.69 -12.69
N ILE A 170 3.52 -16.98 -11.40
CA ILE A 170 2.28 -17.60 -10.94
C ILE A 170 1.30 -16.49 -10.65
N ARG A 171 0.28 -16.42 -11.48
CA ARG A 171 -0.96 -15.75 -11.13
C ARG A 171 -1.44 -16.43 -9.85
N MET A 172 -1.31 -15.75 -8.73
CA MET A 172 -1.97 -16.13 -7.49
C MET A 172 -3.46 -15.93 -7.74
N GLU A 173 -4.10 -16.91 -8.40
CA GLU A 173 -5.49 -16.79 -8.80
C GLU A 173 -6.35 -16.52 -7.56
N GLY A 174 -6.83 -15.28 -7.45
CA GLY A 174 -7.64 -14.80 -6.34
C GLY A 174 -6.89 -14.31 -5.09
N LEU A 175 -5.65 -14.74 -4.81
CA LEU A 175 -4.93 -14.38 -3.58
C LEU A 175 -4.03 -13.13 -3.72
N TRP A 176 -3.85 -12.59 -4.92
CA TRP A 176 -3.11 -11.34 -5.13
C TRP A 176 -3.76 -10.16 -4.38
N THR A 177 -5.09 -10.19 -4.21
CA THR A 177 -5.82 -9.18 -3.45
C THR A 177 -5.48 -9.24 -1.97
N VAL A 178 -5.31 -10.43 -1.41
CA VAL A 178 -4.88 -10.64 -0.01
C VAL A 178 -3.48 -10.07 0.17
N ALA A 179 -2.52 -10.48 -0.65
CA ALA A 179 -1.13 -10.01 -0.57
C ALA A 179 -1.02 -8.49 -0.77
N PHE A 180 -1.72 -7.92 -1.76
CA PHE A 180 -1.72 -6.48 -2.01
C PHE A 180 -2.35 -5.70 -0.87
N SER A 181 -3.43 -6.22 -0.28
CA SER A 181 -4.10 -5.59 0.87
C SER A 181 -3.20 -5.59 2.10
N ALA A 182 -2.56 -6.72 2.43
CA ALA A 182 -1.63 -6.80 3.54
C ALA A 182 -0.44 -5.84 3.37
N ALA A 183 0.18 -5.83 2.19
CA ALA A 183 1.28 -4.94 1.85
C ALA A 183 0.87 -3.45 1.92
N THR A 184 -0.29 -3.09 1.36
CA THR A 184 -0.78 -1.71 1.36
C THR A 184 -1.14 -1.27 2.77
N LYS A 185 -1.84 -2.12 3.53
CA LYS A 185 -2.15 -1.86 4.94
C LYS A 185 -0.87 -1.59 5.73
N TYR A 186 0.15 -2.42 5.57
CA TYR A 186 1.45 -2.23 6.22
C TYR A 186 2.07 -0.85 5.90
N LEU A 187 2.05 -0.42 4.64
CA LEU A 187 2.55 0.90 4.24
C LEU A 187 1.75 2.04 4.88
N LEU A 188 0.43 1.92 4.95
CA LEU A 188 -0.44 2.89 5.61
C LEU A 188 -0.15 2.96 7.11
N ASP A 189 0.03 1.82 7.77
CA ASP A 189 0.38 1.73 9.19
C ASP A 189 1.75 2.37 9.48
N VAL A 190 2.75 2.15 8.61
CA VAL A 190 4.07 2.77 8.74
C VAL A 190 3.98 4.28 8.63
N MET A 191 3.27 4.80 7.62
CA MET A 191 3.08 6.25 7.45
C MET A 191 2.33 6.86 8.64
N PHE A 192 1.28 6.21 9.10
CA PHE A 192 0.54 6.61 10.31
C PHE A 192 1.44 6.63 11.54
N ALA A 193 2.18 5.54 11.80
CA ALA A 193 3.02 5.44 12.99
C ALA A 193 4.16 6.46 12.99
N MET A 194 4.72 6.80 11.82
CA MET A 194 5.72 7.86 11.68
C MET A 194 5.13 9.22 12.04
N GLU A 195 3.94 9.56 11.55
CA GLU A 195 3.27 10.82 11.88
C GLU A 195 2.85 10.86 13.35
N PHE A 196 2.28 9.76 13.87
CA PHE A 196 1.92 9.65 15.28
C PHE A 196 3.12 9.89 16.19
N SER A 197 4.27 9.31 15.84
CA SER A 197 5.53 9.49 16.59
C SER A 197 6.07 10.92 16.50
N ALA A 198 5.92 11.58 15.35
CA ALA A 198 6.39 12.96 15.16
C ALA A 198 5.58 13.97 15.99
N GLY A 199 4.29 13.75 16.17
CA GLY A 199 3.39 14.59 16.97
C GLY A 199 2.94 13.92 18.27
N TYR A 200 3.78 13.09 18.91
CA TYR A 200 3.40 12.17 19.98
C TYR A 200 2.61 12.82 21.12
N ASP A 201 3.09 13.96 21.66
CA ASP A 201 2.47 14.62 22.82
C ASP A 201 1.06 15.19 22.52
N GLU A 202 0.80 15.52 21.27
CA GLU A 202 -0.50 16.02 20.79
C GLU A 202 -1.42 14.86 20.41
N ASN A 203 -0.89 13.90 19.68
CA ASN A 203 -1.65 12.76 19.16
C ASN A 203 -2.16 11.81 20.25
N ILE A 204 -1.39 11.64 21.33
CA ILE A 204 -1.82 10.80 22.47
C ILE A 204 -3.05 11.37 23.20
N LYS A 205 -3.34 12.66 23.06
CA LYS A 205 -4.54 13.28 23.63
C LYS A 205 -5.78 13.05 22.79
N LEU A 206 -5.60 12.64 21.52
CA LEU A 206 -6.66 12.35 20.57
C LEU A 206 -7.01 10.86 20.51
N SER A 207 -6.15 10.00 21.04
CA SER A 207 -6.33 8.54 21.08
C SER A 207 -6.99 8.10 22.38
#